data_236a837ee63355c4ee140dca58b11a42
#
_entry.id   236a837ee63355c4ee140dca58b11a42
#
_cell.length_a   1.000
_cell.length_b   1.000
_cell.length_c   1.000
_cell.angle_alpha   90.00
_cell.angle_beta   90.00
_cell.angle_gamma   90.00
#
_symmetry.space_group_name_H-M   'P 1'
#
loop_
_entity.id
_entity.type
_entity.pdbx_description
1 polymer ?
#
loop_
_entity_poly.entity_id
_entity_poly.type
_entity_poly.pdbx_seq_one_letter_code
_entity_poly.pdbx_strand_id
1 'polypeptide(L)'
;GIFLPQNYEVYVKPTEREISQRKLESYQKLAEIKQWGLRYPTKFLSQFVGVDLLDSQEYTFMMSWTRPYVLWLESRNAGKTTKLALYAMLRGLLHNNYRIYICSGTADQSQETFRKIEDIAMKNIESMTGLTDVFRNEVEVSQANSSGFIHNPMGFTYKLYNGSFVKTLNSNINAKRGKRAEAVYFDEGGWLSEEEFNVIGAFTTQSADFKLGGNIDVATVPKEFPHQLLYASSASSIDTAFYQKYRDFSKKMLLGDPRYFVADLNCDIVINTTFHGKP
;
A
#
# COMPACT_ATOMS: atom_id res chain seq x y z
N GLY A 1 -14.08 17.12 9.30
CA GLY A 1 -13.29 17.08 8.08
C GLY A 1 -13.51 18.31 7.22
N ILE A 2 -12.54 18.65 6.40
CA ILE A 2 -12.66 19.71 5.40
C ILE A 2 -12.80 19.01 4.05
N PHE A 3 -13.93 19.24 3.39
CA PHE A 3 -14.15 18.74 2.04
C PHE A 3 -13.59 19.74 1.03
N LEU A 4 -12.77 19.27 0.12
CA LEU A 4 -12.21 20.05 -0.96
C LEU A 4 -12.93 19.73 -2.27
N PRO A 5 -12.85 20.62 -3.26
CA PRO A 5 -13.27 20.30 -4.61
C PRO A 5 -12.69 18.95 -5.04
N GLN A 6 -13.44 18.11 -5.71
CA GLN A 6 -13.07 16.75 -6.12
C GLN A 6 -13.20 15.67 -5.01
N ASN A 7 -14.04 15.90 -4.00
CA ASN A 7 -14.37 14.92 -2.97
C ASN A 7 -13.15 14.38 -2.18
N TYR A 8 -12.20 15.26 -1.90
CA TYR A 8 -11.06 14.92 -1.08
C TYR A 8 -11.23 15.47 0.34
N GLU A 9 -11.11 14.61 1.34
CA GLU A 9 -11.22 14.97 2.75
C GLU A 9 -9.84 15.03 3.39
N VAL A 10 -9.54 16.14 4.05
CA VAL A 10 -8.44 16.26 5.01
C VAL A 10 -9.02 16.14 6.41
N TYR A 11 -8.62 15.10 7.13
CA TYR A 11 -9.06 14.92 8.49
C TYR A 11 -8.46 16.00 9.38
N VAL A 12 -9.32 16.85 9.91
CA VAL A 12 -8.98 17.84 10.92
C VAL A 12 -9.64 17.42 12.21
N LYS A 13 -8.84 17.21 13.25
CA LYS A 13 -9.37 16.86 14.57
C LYS A 13 -10.33 17.96 15.02
N PRO A 14 -11.58 17.65 15.38
CA PRO A 14 -12.51 18.64 15.87
C PRO A 14 -11.90 19.36 17.08
N THR A 15 -11.84 20.67 17.02
CA THR A 15 -11.44 21.50 18.14
C THR A 15 -12.56 22.51 18.40
N GLU A 16 -12.80 22.86 19.65
CA GLU A 16 -13.77 23.90 20.03
C GLU A 16 -13.30 25.29 19.63
N ARG A 17 -12.07 25.42 19.11
CA ARG A 17 -11.46 26.68 18.70
C ARG A 17 -11.65 26.90 17.21
N GLU A 18 -11.93 28.15 16.84
CA GLU A 18 -11.89 28.56 15.44
C GLU A 18 -10.52 28.27 14.82
N ILE A 19 -10.54 27.66 13.65
CA ILE A 19 -9.32 27.40 12.89
C ILE A 19 -8.87 28.71 12.27
N SER A 20 -7.64 29.14 12.56
CA SER A 20 -7.09 30.36 11.95
C SER A 20 -7.00 30.19 10.41
N GLN A 21 -7.14 31.31 9.69
CA GLN A 21 -7.06 31.35 8.22
C GLN A 21 -5.76 30.71 7.71
N ARG A 22 -4.62 31.00 8.33
CA ARG A 22 -3.32 30.39 8.00
C ARG A 22 -3.32 28.87 8.13
N LYS A 23 -4.00 28.33 9.15
CA LYS A 23 -4.10 26.88 9.38
C LYS A 23 -5.01 26.25 8.34
N LEU A 24 -6.10 26.91 7.97
CA LEU A 24 -6.99 26.47 6.89
C LEU A 24 -6.26 26.39 5.55
N GLU A 25 -5.51 27.42 5.19
CA GLU A 25 -4.69 27.45 3.97
C GLU A 25 -3.63 26.33 3.95
N SER A 26 -3.03 26.03 5.11
CA SER A 26 -2.07 24.93 5.25
C SER A 26 -2.72 23.56 5.00
N TYR A 27 -3.95 23.36 5.49
CA TYR A 27 -4.70 22.13 5.24
C TYR A 27 -5.11 22.00 3.77
N GLN A 28 -5.49 23.10 3.13
CA GLN A 28 -5.82 23.11 1.70
C GLN A 28 -4.60 22.71 0.84
N LYS A 29 -3.43 23.30 1.12
CA LYS A 29 -2.18 22.94 0.45
C LYS A 29 -1.82 21.47 0.67
N LEU A 30 -1.97 20.96 1.88
CA LEU A 30 -1.71 19.55 2.17
C LEU A 30 -2.65 18.64 1.36
N ALA A 31 -3.92 19.01 1.27
CA ALA A 31 -4.88 18.25 0.48
C ALA A 31 -4.55 18.25 -1.01
N GLU A 32 -4.14 19.41 -1.56
CA GLU A 32 -3.70 19.51 -2.96
C GLU A 32 -2.48 18.62 -3.24
N ILE A 33 -1.48 18.63 -2.33
CA ILE A 33 -0.30 17.77 -2.43
C ILE A 33 -0.69 16.29 -2.39
N LYS A 34 -1.60 15.90 -1.50
CA LYS A 34 -2.08 14.51 -1.42
C LYS A 34 -2.85 14.10 -2.67
N GLN A 35 -3.71 14.97 -3.21
CA GLN A 35 -4.41 14.71 -4.48
C GLN A 35 -3.44 14.55 -5.64
N TRP A 36 -2.45 15.41 -5.72
CA TRP A 36 -1.40 15.30 -6.72
C TRP A 36 -0.62 13.98 -6.57
N GLY A 37 -0.27 13.60 -5.34
CA GLY A 37 0.40 12.34 -5.03
C GLY A 37 -0.42 11.11 -5.41
N LEU A 38 -1.74 11.15 -5.21
CA LEU A 38 -2.64 10.06 -5.64
C LEU A 38 -2.67 9.90 -7.17
N ARG A 39 -2.52 10.98 -7.91
CA ARG A 39 -2.44 10.95 -9.37
C ARG A 39 -1.05 10.56 -9.87
N TYR A 40 -0.01 10.97 -9.17
CA TYR A 40 1.39 10.80 -9.56
C TYR A 40 2.23 10.20 -8.42
N PRO A 41 1.93 8.96 -7.98
CA PRO A 41 2.53 8.38 -6.77
C PRO A 41 4.05 8.24 -6.86
N THR A 42 4.60 7.89 -8.01
CA THR A 42 6.05 7.74 -8.17
C THR A 42 6.77 9.09 -8.16
N LYS A 43 6.14 10.15 -8.67
CA LYS A 43 6.65 11.51 -8.55
C LYS A 43 6.57 12.02 -7.11
N PHE A 44 5.52 11.68 -6.38
CA PHE A 44 5.42 11.98 -4.96
C PHE A 44 6.53 11.26 -4.17
N LEU A 45 6.78 10.00 -4.50
CA LEU A 45 7.85 9.22 -3.90
C LEU A 45 9.22 9.89 -4.10
N SER A 46 9.51 10.33 -5.33
CA SER A 46 10.75 11.03 -5.66
C SER A 46 10.87 12.39 -4.95
N GLN A 47 9.85 13.23 -5.05
CA GLN A 47 9.95 14.63 -4.59
C GLN A 47 9.75 14.81 -3.09
N PHE A 48 8.89 14.01 -2.46
CA PHE A 48 8.54 14.18 -1.04
C PHE A 48 9.16 13.13 -0.14
N VAL A 49 9.30 11.89 -0.60
CA VAL A 49 9.91 10.81 0.19
C VAL A 49 11.41 10.70 -0.08
N GLY A 50 11.85 11.08 -1.27
CA GLY A 50 13.26 11.09 -1.66
C GLY A 50 13.76 9.74 -2.18
N VAL A 51 12.88 8.98 -2.84
CA VAL A 51 13.22 7.69 -3.45
C VAL A 51 12.86 7.72 -4.94
N ASP A 52 13.86 7.46 -5.77
CA ASP A 52 13.68 7.27 -7.20
C ASP A 52 13.63 5.78 -7.54
N LEU A 53 12.66 5.39 -8.35
CA LEU A 53 12.51 4.03 -8.83
C LEU A 53 13.18 3.85 -10.19
N LEU A 54 13.68 2.66 -10.45
CA LEU A 54 14.10 2.25 -11.79
C LEU A 54 12.86 2.16 -12.71
N ASP A 55 13.06 2.33 -14.02
CA ASP A 55 11.95 2.42 -14.98
C ASP A 55 11.00 1.21 -14.93
N SER A 56 11.52 0.00 -14.78
CA SER A 56 10.70 -1.21 -14.61
C SER A 56 9.91 -1.22 -13.30
N GLN A 57 10.48 -0.69 -12.23
CA GLN A 57 9.82 -0.57 -10.93
C GLN A 57 8.74 0.52 -10.98
N GLU A 58 9.05 1.66 -11.58
CA GLU A 58 8.11 2.76 -11.77
C GLU A 58 6.90 2.34 -12.58
N TYR A 59 7.13 1.66 -13.71
CA TYR A 59 6.06 1.11 -14.54
C TYR A 59 5.14 0.17 -13.74
N THR A 60 5.73 -0.78 -13.04
CA THR A 60 4.96 -1.74 -12.23
C THR A 60 4.17 -1.05 -11.14
N PHE A 61 4.79 -0.08 -10.46
CA PHE A 61 4.17 0.70 -9.38
C PHE A 61 2.96 1.50 -9.89
N MET A 62 3.14 2.24 -10.99
CA MET A 62 2.10 3.08 -11.58
C MET A 62 0.93 2.25 -12.12
N MET A 63 1.23 1.16 -12.84
CA MET A 63 0.20 0.30 -13.42
C MET A 63 -0.62 -0.42 -12.37
N SER A 64 -0.05 -0.65 -11.19
CA SER A 64 -0.74 -1.27 -10.06
C SER A 64 -1.61 -0.31 -9.28
N TRP A 65 -1.28 0.98 -9.30
CA TRP A 65 -1.78 1.96 -8.33
C TRP A 65 -3.31 2.07 -8.26
N THR A 66 -4.00 2.00 -9.39
CA THR A 66 -5.45 2.17 -9.49
C THR A 66 -6.22 0.85 -9.70
N ARG A 67 -5.53 -0.29 -9.67
CA ARG A 67 -6.11 -1.59 -9.98
C ARG A 67 -6.47 -2.36 -8.71
N PRO A 68 -7.69 -2.92 -8.60
CA PRO A 68 -8.06 -3.71 -7.43
C PRO A 68 -7.39 -5.08 -7.37
N TYR A 69 -6.99 -5.65 -8.50
CA TYR A 69 -6.36 -6.97 -8.58
C TYR A 69 -5.02 -6.89 -9.29
N VAL A 70 -3.96 -7.09 -8.53
CA VAL A 70 -2.58 -6.93 -9.00
C VAL A 70 -1.77 -8.18 -8.70
N LEU A 71 -0.94 -8.58 -9.65
CA LEU A 71 0.01 -9.65 -9.46
C LEU A 71 1.38 -9.26 -10.01
N TRP A 72 2.40 -9.41 -9.17
CA TRP A 72 3.80 -9.21 -9.52
C TRP A 72 4.54 -10.55 -9.52
N LEU A 73 4.84 -11.05 -10.70
CA LEU A 73 5.75 -12.15 -10.88
C LEU A 73 7.09 -11.58 -11.36
N GLU A 74 8.05 -11.53 -10.46
CA GLU A 74 9.34 -10.88 -10.72
C GLU A 74 10.48 -11.81 -10.32
N SER A 75 11.60 -11.71 -11.01
CA SER A 75 12.78 -12.49 -10.68
C SER A 75 13.27 -12.19 -9.26
N ARG A 76 14.03 -13.13 -8.69
CA ARG A 76 14.73 -12.89 -7.42
C ARG A 76 15.69 -11.71 -7.59
N ASN A 77 15.89 -10.96 -6.52
CA ASN A 77 16.72 -9.75 -6.49
C ASN A 77 16.22 -8.56 -7.33
N ALA A 78 14.98 -8.58 -7.81
CA ALA A 78 14.35 -7.46 -8.51
C ALA A 78 14.00 -6.27 -7.60
N GLY A 79 14.33 -6.31 -6.32
CA GLY A 79 13.93 -5.29 -5.35
C GLY A 79 12.46 -5.33 -4.97
N LYS A 80 11.78 -6.46 -5.21
CA LYS A 80 10.34 -6.64 -4.99
C LYS A 80 9.89 -6.27 -3.58
N THR A 81 10.58 -6.76 -2.54
CA THR A 81 10.24 -6.47 -1.14
C THR A 81 10.38 -4.97 -0.82
N THR A 82 11.44 -4.32 -1.31
CA THR A 82 11.61 -2.87 -1.14
C THR A 82 10.52 -2.09 -1.88
N LYS A 83 10.19 -2.47 -3.11
CA LYS A 83 9.11 -1.86 -3.88
C LYS A 83 7.76 -2.05 -3.19
N LEU A 84 7.47 -3.24 -2.66
CA LEU A 84 6.25 -3.51 -1.91
C LEU A 84 6.17 -2.69 -0.62
N ALA A 85 7.30 -2.54 0.09
CA ALA A 85 7.41 -1.69 1.27
C ALA A 85 7.07 -0.23 0.94
N LEU A 86 7.69 0.34 -0.09
CA LEU A 86 7.41 1.71 -0.57
C LEU A 86 5.95 1.87 -1.02
N TYR A 87 5.42 0.85 -1.69
CA TYR A 87 4.03 0.83 -2.14
C TYR A 87 3.04 0.87 -0.98
N ALA A 88 3.24 0.04 0.06
CA ALA A 88 2.42 0.03 1.26
C ALA A 88 2.52 1.36 2.04
N MET A 89 3.74 1.88 2.19
CA MET A 89 3.98 3.18 2.84
C MET A 89 3.19 4.29 2.15
N LEU A 90 3.28 4.36 0.84
CA LEU A 90 2.65 5.43 0.07
C LEU A 90 1.12 5.31 0.03
N ARG A 91 0.59 4.09 -0.05
CA ARG A 91 -0.85 3.84 0.04
C ARG A 91 -1.42 4.31 1.36
N GLY A 92 -0.77 3.96 2.48
CA GLY A 92 -1.18 4.41 3.80
C GLY A 92 -1.06 5.92 4.01
N LEU A 93 0.01 6.52 3.47
CA LEU A 93 0.27 7.97 3.60
C LEU A 93 -0.75 8.82 2.83
N LEU A 94 -1.09 8.40 1.61
CA LEU A 94 -1.95 9.19 0.71
C LEU A 94 -3.45 8.94 0.93
N HIS A 95 -3.83 7.79 1.49
CA HIS A 95 -5.22 7.47 1.78
C HIS A 95 -5.50 7.61 3.28
N ASN A 96 -6.63 8.21 3.64
CA ASN A 96 -7.04 8.31 5.03
C ASN A 96 -7.76 7.03 5.48
N ASN A 97 -7.55 6.63 6.73
CA ASN A 97 -8.19 5.44 7.33
C ASN A 97 -8.01 4.15 6.52
N TYR A 98 -6.86 4.02 5.87
CA TYR A 98 -6.55 2.91 4.97
C TYR A 98 -5.84 1.78 5.72
N ARG A 99 -6.54 0.64 5.85
CA ARG A 99 -6.04 -0.53 6.60
C ARG A 99 -5.35 -1.49 5.64
N ILE A 100 -4.05 -1.71 5.87
CA ILE A 100 -3.22 -2.57 5.04
C ILE A 100 -2.76 -3.75 5.87
N TYR A 101 -2.98 -4.97 5.36
CA TYR A 101 -2.38 -6.17 5.90
C TYR A 101 -1.33 -6.73 4.93
N ILE A 102 -0.17 -7.11 5.48
CA ILE A 102 0.88 -7.81 4.74
C ILE A 102 0.88 -9.26 5.21
N CYS A 103 0.76 -10.17 4.27
CA CYS A 103 0.72 -11.60 4.51
C CYS A 103 1.77 -12.32 3.67
N SER A 104 2.43 -13.31 4.27
CA SER A 104 3.40 -14.18 3.58
C SER A 104 3.22 -15.61 4.05
N GLY A 105 3.86 -16.54 3.37
CA GLY A 105 3.83 -17.96 3.74
C GLY A 105 4.41 -18.25 5.14
N THR A 106 5.33 -17.39 5.60
CA THR A 106 5.88 -17.44 6.96
C THR A 106 5.77 -16.08 7.65
N ALA A 107 5.74 -16.09 8.98
CA ALA A 107 5.73 -14.86 9.77
C ALA A 107 6.99 -14.01 9.51
N ASP A 108 8.14 -14.65 9.38
CA ASP A 108 9.42 -13.96 9.17
C ASP A 108 9.45 -13.20 7.86
N GLN A 109 8.89 -13.74 6.78
CA GLN A 109 8.81 -13.06 5.48
C GLN A 109 7.93 -11.81 5.53
N SER A 110 6.77 -11.88 6.20
CA SER A 110 5.91 -10.69 6.35
C SER A 110 6.56 -9.62 7.23
N GLN A 111 7.32 -10.05 8.23
CA GLN A 111 8.10 -9.15 9.07
C GLN A 111 9.29 -8.53 8.31
N GLU A 112 9.86 -9.22 7.34
CA GLU A 112 10.93 -8.66 6.50
C GLU A 112 10.45 -7.43 5.72
N THR A 113 9.29 -7.51 5.08
CA THR A 113 8.67 -6.36 4.40
C THR A 113 8.40 -5.22 5.39
N PHE A 114 7.91 -5.54 6.58
CA PHE A 114 7.67 -4.54 7.63
C PHE A 114 8.97 -3.88 8.11
N ARG A 115 10.02 -4.66 8.38
CA ARG A 115 11.33 -4.12 8.75
C ARG A 115 11.91 -3.23 7.65
N LYS A 116 11.67 -3.57 6.39
CA LYS A 116 12.08 -2.72 5.27
C LYS A 116 11.37 -1.35 5.31
N ILE A 117 10.08 -1.32 5.67
CA ILE A 117 9.36 -0.07 5.89
C ILE A 117 10.00 0.74 7.03
N GLU A 118 10.28 0.09 8.15
CA GLU A 118 10.92 0.72 9.31
C GLU A 118 12.31 1.28 8.95
N ASP A 119 13.13 0.51 8.26
CA ASP A 119 14.47 0.94 7.82
C ASP A 119 14.40 2.15 6.89
N ILE A 120 13.46 2.18 5.96
CA ILE A 120 13.23 3.35 5.09
C ILE A 120 12.80 4.56 5.92
N ALA A 121 11.83 4.39 6.82
CA ALA A 121 11.34 5.47 7.68
C ALA A 121 12.42 6.04 8.60
N MET A 122 13.31 5.20 9.12
CA MET A 122 14.40 5.58 10.01
C MET A 122 15.69 5.95 9.28
N LYS A 123 15.69 5.94 7.94
CA LYS A 123 16.85 6.25 7.09
C LYS A 123 18.06 5.31 7.32
N ASN A 124 17.77 4.04 7.62
CA ASN A 124 18.79 3.02 7.88
C ASN A 124 19.25 2.28 6.60
N ILE A 125 18.93 2.79 5.41
CA ILE A 125 19.32 2.19 4.13
C ILE A 125 20.39 3.07 3.47
N GLU A 126 21.62 2.60 3.42
CA GLU A 126 22.76 3.33 2.87
C GLU A 126 22.60 3.73 1.40
N SER A 127 21.94 2.88 0.60
CA SER A 127 21.71 3.16 -0.82
C SER A 127 20.63 4.22 -1.09
N MET A 128 19.83 4.59 -0.08
CA MET A 128 18.79 5.60 -0.19
C MET A 128 19.21 6.91 0.47
N THR A 129 20.09 7.66 -0.18
CA THR A 129 20.69 8.88 0.36
C THR A 129 19.77 10.11 0.36
N GLY A 130 18.70 10.08 -0.43
CA GLY A 130 17.74 11.18 -0.58
C GLY A 130 16.55 11.15 0.36
N LEU A 131 16.46 10.16 1.27
CA LEU A 131 15.29 10.00 2.15
C LEU A 131 15.03 11.23 3.01
N THR A 132 13.77 11.62 3.03
CA THR A 132 13.22 12.72 3.85
C THR A 132 12.52 12.18 5.10
N ASP A 133 12.10 13.07 5.99
CA ASP A 133 11.33 12.72 7.19
C ASP A 133 9.81 12.77 6.98
N VAL A 134 9.33 12.97 5.75
CA VAL A 134 7.90 13.14 5.45
C VAL A 134 7.09 11.94 5.95
N PHE A 135 7.52 10.73 5.62
CA PHE A 135 6.81 9.55 6.11
C PHE A 135 6.98 9.37 7.63
N ARG A 136 8.19 9.55 8.14
CA ARG A 136 8.49 9.39 9.58
C ARG A 136 7.64 10.32 10.45
N ASN A 137 7.42 11.54 9.99
CA ASN A 137 6.63 12.54 10.71
C ASN A 137 5.13 12.19 10.78
N GLU A 138 4.65 11.35 9.88
CA GLU A 138 3.25 10.87 9.86
C GLU A 138 3.03 9.60 10.68
N VAL A 139 4.10 8.94 11.13
CA VAL A 139 3.99 7.76 12.01
C VAL A 139 3.57 8.18 13.40
N GLU A 140 2.46 7.61 13.89
CA GLU A 140 1.93 7.87 15.23
C GLU A 140 2.89 7.33 16.30
N VAL A 141 3.30 8.20 17.19
CA VAL A 141 4.22 7.89 18.30
C VAL A 141 3.53 8.11 19.64
N SER A 142 4.03 7.44 20.67
CA SER A 142 3.58 7.59 22.06
C SER A 142 4.77 7.72 23.01
N GLN A 143 4.51 8.13 24.25
CA GLN A 143 5.56 8.19 25.27
C GLN A 143 6.21 6.80 25.52
N ALA A 144 5.42 5.73 25.43
CA ALA A 144 5.89 4.37 25.61
C ALA A 144 6.60 3.80 24.37
N ASN A 145 6.35 4.38 23.18
CA ASN A 145 6.95 3.95 21.91
C ASN A 145 7.26 5.16 21.04
N SER A 146 8.47 5.66 21.17
CA SER A 146 8.95 6.83 20.42
C SER A 146 9.23 6.53 18.95
N SER A 147 9.40 5.27 18.57
CA SER A 147 9.58 4.89 17.17
C SER A 147 8.26 4.82 16.41
N GLY A 148 7.16 4.46 17.10
CA GLY A 148 5.86 4.21 16.50
C GLY A 148 5.73 2.81 15.88
N PHE A 149 6.82 2.04 15.77
CA PHE A 149 6.83 0.68 15.24
C PHE A 149 6.71 -0.33 16.37
N ILE A 150 5.72 -1.22 16.28
CA ILE A 150 5.37 -2.19 17.32
C ILE A 150 5.71 -3.58 16.80
N HIS A 151 6.68 -4.23 17.44
CA HIS A 151 7.15 -5.58 17.13
C HIS A 151 6.46 -6.62 18.02
N ASN A 152 5.16 -6.83 17.80
CA ASN A 152 4.42 -7.86 18.53
C ASN A 152 4.51 -9.19 17.77
N PRO A 153 4.84 -10.33 18.44
CA PRO A 153 4.85 -11.64 17.79
C PRO A 153 3.54 -12.02 17.10
N MET A 154 2.41 -11.46 17.55
CA MET A 154 1.09 -11.63 16.91
C MET A 154 0.89 -10.80 15.65
N GLY A 155 1.82 -9.94 15.31
CA GLY A 155 1.82 -9.09 14.11
C GLY A 155 2.47 -7.75 14.38
N PHE A 156 3.46 -7.41 13.56
CA PHE A 156 4.12 -6.11 13.59
C PHE A 156 3.15 -5.05 13.06
N THR A 157 3.15 -3.89 13.68
CA THR A 157 2.17 -2.83 13.35
C THR A 157 2.79 -1.45 13.48
N TYR A 158 2.44 -0.55 12.56
CA TYR A 158 2.54 0.89 12.78
C TYR A 158 1.23 1.57 12.36
N LYS A 159 0.99 2.75 12.90
CA LYS A 159 -0.16 3.59 12.56
C LYS A 159 0.31 4.95 12.10
N LEU A 160 -0.49 5.58 11.26
CA LEU A 160 -0.29 6.95 10.81
C LEU A 160 -1.34 7.87 11.42
N TYR A 161 -0.99 9.15 11.58
CA TYR A 161 -1.93 10.15 12.14
C TYR A 161 -3.19 10.35 11.29
N ASN A 162 -3.18 9.96 10.02
CA ASN A 162 -4.37 9.98 9.16
C ASN A 162 -5.32 8.80 9.39
N GLY A 163 -5.08 7.96 10.40
CA GLY A 163 -5.89 6.80 10.74
C GLY A 163 -5.54 5.51 9.98
N SER A 164 -4.62 5.58 9.01
CA SER A 164 -4.15 4.40 8.29
C SER A 164 -3.22 3.57 9.16
N PHE A 165 -3.14 2.27 8.89
CA PHE A 165 -2.17 1.40 9.52
C PHE A 165 -1.69 0.30 8.58
N VAL A 166 -0.52 -0.23 8.88
CA VAL A 166 -0.01 -1.46 8.29
C VAL A 166 0.21 -2.48 9.41
N LYS A 167 -0.23 -3.70 9.17
CA LYS A 167 -0.05 -4.83 10.10
C LYS A 167 0.34 -6.09 9.35
N THR A 168 1.33 -6.82 9.88
CA THR A 168 1.66 -8.14 9.38
C THR A 168 0.71 -9.19 9.92
N LEU A 169 0.43 -10.21 9.12
CA LEU A 169 -0.35 -11.38 9.53
C LEU A 169 0.57 -12.58 9.67
N ASN A 170 0.44 -13.28 10.81
CA ASN A 170 1.07 -14.58 10.99
C ASN A 170 0.30 -15.69 10.25
N SER A 171 0.87 -16.90 10.22
CA SER A 171 0.33 -18.05 9.47
C SER A 171 -0.97 -18.66 10.03
N ASN A 172 -1.48 -18.21 11.18
CA ASN A 172 -2.69 -18.80 11.78
C ASN A 172 -3.97 -18.28 11.10
N ILE A 173 -4.54 -19.08 10.20
CA ILE A 173 -5.75 -18.77 9.42
C ILE A 173 -6.96 -18.48 10.31
N ASN A 174 -7.15 -19.22 11.39
CA ASN A 174 -8.33 -19.08 12.25
C ASN A 174 -8.37 -17.72 12.97
N ALA A 175 -7.21 -17.19 13.35
CA ALA A 175 -7.09 -15.86 13.95
C ALA A 175 -7.30 -14.70 12.95
N LYS A 176 -7.38 -15.01 11.67
CA LYS A 176 -7.51 -14.01 10.60
C LYS A 176 -8.96 -13.73 10.21
N ARG A 177 -9.90 -14.64 10.51
CA ARG A 177 -11.31 -14.49 10.13
C ARG A 177 -11.94 -13.24 10.75
N GLY A 178 -12.80 -12.56 9.98
CA GLY A 178 -13.55 -11.39 10.44
C GLY A 178 -12.79 -10.06 10.46
N LYS A 179 -11.55 -10.01 9.96
CA LYS A 179 -10.83 -8.74 9.79
C LYS A 179 -11.31 -8.00 8.55
N ARG A 180 -11.25 -6.68 8.62
CA ARG A 180 -11.56 -5.80 7.49
C ARG A 180 -10.32 -5.04 7.07
N ALA A 181 -10.12 -4.89 5.77
CA ALA A 181 -8.99 -4.17 5.20
C ALA A 181 -9.41 -3.46 3.91
N GLU A 182 -8.78 -2.37 3.60
CA GLU A 182 -8.82 -1.73 2.29
C GLU A 182 -7.83 -2.40 1.33
N ALA A 183 -6.70 -2.90 1.86
CA ALA A 183 -5.73 -3.62 1.05
C ALA A 183 -5.12 -4.81 1.78
N VAL A 184 -4.85 -5.85 1.00
CA VAL A 184 -4.03 -6.99 1.44
C VAL A 184 -2.93 -7.22 0.43
N TYR A 185 -1.70 -7.27 0.91
CA TYR A 185 -0.51 -7.52 0.11
C TYR A 185 0.11 -8.86 0.52
N PHE A 186 0.16 -9.78 -0.45
CA PHE A 186 0.78 -11.09 -0.28
C PHE A 186 2.22 -11.02 -0.79
N ASP A 187 3.18 -11.07 0.12
CA ASP A 187 4.60 -11.16 -0.24
C ASP A 187 5.06 -12.61 -0.23
N GLU A 188 5.85 -12.99 -1.21
CA GLU A 188 6.24 -14.38 -1.47
C GLU A 188 5.05 -15.35 -1.52
N GLY A 189 4.01 -14.96 -2.24
CA GLY A 189 2.73 -15.68 -2.36
C GLY A 189 2.84 -17.11 -2.91
N GLY A 190 3.97 -17.48 -3.50
CA GLY A 190 4.23 -18.84 -3.97
C GLY A 190 4.19 -19.91 -2.87
N TRP A 191 4.29 -19.51 -1.62
CA TRP A 191 4.24 -20.40 -0.45
C TRP A 191 2.87 -20.46 0.24
N LEU A 192 1.89 -19.69 -0.25
CA LEU A 192 0.54 -19.64 0.32
C LEU A 192 -0.40 -20.64 -0.35
N SER A 193 -1.29 -21.23 0.42
CA SER A 193 -2.34 -22.12 -0.06
C SER A 193 -3.51 -21.32 -0.65
N GLU A 194 -4.34 -22.00 -1.44
CA GLU A 194 -5.57 -21.42 -1.97
C GLU A 194 -6.56 -21.01 -0.85
N GLU A 195 -6.64 -21.81 0.22
CA GLU A 195 -7.47 -21.47 1.37
C GLU A 195 -7.02 -20.18 2.03
N GLU A 196 -5.70 -19.97 2.22
CA GLU A 196 -5.14 -18.73 2.76
C GLU A 196 -5.46 -17.54 1.87
N PHE A 197 -5.32 -17.64 0.56
CA PHE A 197 -5.70 -16.59 -0.37
C PHE A 197 -7.18 -16.24 -0.27
N ASN A 198 -8.05 -17.23 -0.17
CA ASN A 198 -9.50 -17.01 -0.12
C ASN A 198 -9.94 -16.39 1.20
N VAL A 199 -9.44 -16.90 2.34
CA VAL A 199 -9.80 -16.37 3.67
C VAL A 199 -9.28 -14.95 3.86
N ILE A 200 -8.03 -14.68 3.49
CA ILE A 200 -7.41 -13.38 3.71
C ILE A 200 -7.92 -12.38 2.65
N GLY A 201 -8.11 -12.82 1.41
CA GLY A 201 -8.68 -11.98 0.35
C GLY A 201 -10.08 -11.48 0.66
N ALA A 202 -10.87 -12.26 1.40
CA ALA A 202 -12.19 -11.86 1.84
C ALA A 202 -12.22 -10.62 2.78
N PHE A 203 -11.09 -10.22 3.35
CA PHE A 203 -11.02 -9.01 4.19
C PHE A 203 -11.35 -7.73 3.41
N THR A 204 -11.10 -7.71 2.12
CA THR A 204 -11.34 -6.55 1.25
C THR A 204 -12.75 -6.53 0.65
N THR A 205 -13.54 -7.60 0.80
CA THR A 205 -14.88 -7.69 0.23
C THR A 205 -15.99 -7.09 1.09
N GLN A 206 -15.66 -6.81 2.36
CA GLN A 206 -16.62 -6.23 3.30
C GLN A 206 -16.49 -4.70 3.27
N SER A 207 -17.21 -4.06 2.36
CA SER A 207 -17.50 -2.64 2.51
C SER A 207 -18.46 -2.46 3.71
N ALA A 208 -18.14 -1.49 4.56
CA ALA A 208 -19.07 -1.05 5.59
C ALA A 208 -20.09 -0.10 4.92
N ASP A 209 -21.01 -0.65 4.14
CA ASP A 209 -22.11 0.12 3.56
C ASP A 209 -23.11 0.48 4.66
N PHE A 210 -22.73 1.43 5.50
CA PHE A 210 -23.72 2.13 6.29
C PHE A 210 -24.39 3.16 5.39
N LYS A 211 -25.68 3.03 5.18
CA LYS A 211 -26.48 4.12 4.65
C LYS A 211 -26.34 5.27 5.64
N LEU A 212 -25.67 6.34 5.21
CA LEU A 212 -25.67 7.58 5.96
C LEU A 212 -27.14 8.01 6.09
N GLY A 213 -27.64 8.05 7.32
CA GLY A 213 -28.99 8.55 7.59
C GLY A 213 -29.06 10.05 7.30
N GLY A 214 -30.14 10.50 6.65
CA GLY A 214 -30.37 11.89 6.30
C GLY A 214 -30.32 12.18 4.80
N ASN A 215 -30.66 13.41 4.44
CA ASN A 215 -30.64 13.90 3.06
C ASN A 215 -29.22 14.28 2.59
N ILE A 216 -28.27 13.38 2.72
CA ILE A 216 -26.93 13.61 2.18
C ILE A 216 -26.95 13.21 0.72
N ASP A 217 -26.62 14.14 -0.16
CA ASP A 217 -26.43 13.85 -1.56
C ASP A 217 -25.24 12.90 -1.72
N VAL A 218 -25.51 11.66 -2.14
CA VAL A 218 -24.48 10.62 -2.35
C VAL A 218 -23.41 11.08 -3.34
N ALA A 219 -23.72 12.01 -4.23
CA ALA A 219 -22.75 12.59 -5.15
C ALA A 219 -21.67 13.44 -4.45
N THR A 220 -21.93 13.91 -3.24
CA THR A 220 -20.98 14.71 -2.44
C THR A 220 -20.11 13.87 -1.52
N VAL A 221 -20.41 12.59 -1.36
CA VAL A 221 -19.60 11.67 -0.55
C VAL A 221 -18.37 11.26 -1.36
N PRO A 222 -17.14 11.41 -0.81
CA PRO A 222 -15.93 10.96 -1.50
C PRO A 222 -16.05 9.49 -1.91
N LYS A 223 -15.76 9.20 -3.18
CA LYS A 223 -15.67 7.81 -3.61
C LYS A 223 -14.56 7.14 -2.82
N GLU A 224 -14.90 6.04 -2.15
CA GLU A 224 -13.87 5.19 -1.55
C GLU A 224 -12.92 4.70 -2.65
N PHE A 225 -11.62 4.72 -2.35
CA PHE A 225 -10.66 4.10 -3.23
C PHE A 225 -10.93 2.60 -3.29
N PRO A 226 -10.81 1.98 -4.46
CA PRO A 226 -11.09 0.56 -4.60
C PRO A 226 -10.20 -0.23 -3.65
N HIS A 227 -10.78 -1.22 -3.02
CA HIS A 227 -10.04 -2.21 -2.26
C HIS A 227 -9.02 -2.88 -3.18
N GLN A 228 -7.86 -3.24 -2.65
CA GLN A 228 -6.78 -3.79 -3.45
C GLN A 228 -6.27 -5.11 -2.88
N LEU A 229 -6.14 -6.09 -3.77
CA LEU A 229 -5.41 -7.34 -3.53
C LEU A 229 -4.18 -7.35 -4.44
N LEU A 230 -3.00 -7.45 -3.83
CA LEU A 230 -1.74 -7.52 -4.54
C LEU A 230 -1.02 -8.80 -4.13
N TYR A 231 -0.66 -9.58 -5.13
CA TYR A 231 0.07 -10.84 -4.99
C TYR A 231 1.46 -10.65 -5.57
N ALA A 232 2.49 -10.78 -4.75
CA ALA A 232 3.88 -10.69 -5.20
C ALA A 232 4.62 -11.99 -4.91
N SER A 233 5.36 -12.50 -5.88
CA SER A 233 6.23 -13.66 -5.70
C SER A 233 7.32 -13.70 -6.77
N SER A 234 8.39 -14.41 -6.48
CA SER A 234 9.29 -14.92 -7.49
C SER A 234 8.71 -16.18 -8.16
N ALA A 235 9.21 -16.52 -9.33
CA ALA A 235 8.79 -17.72 -10.04
C ALA A 235 8.94 -18.96 -9.15
N SER A 236 7.89 -19.77 -9.11
CA SER A 236 7.82 -21.00 -8.34
C SER A 236 7.19 -22.13 -9.19
N SER A 237 6.82 -23.26 -8.57
CA SER A 237 6.21 -24.37 -9.28
C SER A 237 4.85 -24.03 -9.89
N ILE A 238 4.52 -24.63 -11.02
CA ILE A 238 3.23 -24.53 -11.71
C ILE A 238 2.06 -25.12 -10.91
N ASP A 239 2.35 -25.93 -9.89
CA ASP A 239 1.34 -26.57 -9.05
C ASP A 239 0.90 -25.68 -7.86
N THR A 240 1.37 -24.47 -7.80
CA THR A 240 1.06 -23.56 -6.69
C THR A 240 -0.25 -22.78 -6.92
N ALA A 241 -0.92 -22.41 -5.82
CA ALA A 241 -2.07 -21.53 -5.85
C ALA A 241 -1.73 -20.16 -6.45
N PHE A 242 -0.50 -19.67 -6.26
CA PHE A 242 -0.01 -18.45 -6.88
C PHE A 242 0.00 -18.53 -8.41
N TYR A 243 0.46 -19.66 -8.97
CA TYR A 243 0.45 -19.85 -10.42
C TYR A 243 -0.98 -19.89 -11.00
N GLN A 244 -1.95 -20.46 -10.27
CA GLN A 244 -3.35 -20.43 -10.68
C GLN A 244 -3.88 -18.99 -10.68
N LYS A 245 -3.53 -18.17 -9.68
CA LYS A 245 -3.85 -16.73 -9.66
C LYS A 245 -3.20 -15.99 -10.83
N TYR A 246 -1.94 -16.28 -11.14
CA TYR A 246 -1.23 -15.71 -12.29
C TYR A 246 -1.98 -15.99 -13.59
N ARG A 247 -2.38 -17.24 -13.83
CA ARG A 247 -3.14 -17.62 -15.03
C ARG A 247 -4.49 -16.92 -15.11
N ASP A 248 -5.23 -16.89 -14.01
CA ASP A 248 -6.56 -16.26 -13.95
C ASP A 248 -6.46 -14.73 -14.21
N PHE A 249 -5.57 -14.05 -13.52
CA PHE A 249 -5.38 -12.62 -13.67
C PHE A 249 -4.85 -12.23 -15.05
N SER A 250 -3.89 -13.00 -15.59
CA SER A 250 -3.37 -12.80 -16.93
C SER A 250 -4.46 -12.96 -17.99
N LYS A 251 -5.29 -14.01 -17.86
CA LYS A 251 -6.43 -14.22 -18.75
C LYS A 251 -7.40 -13.05 -18.74
N LYS A 252 -7.79 -12.58 -17.55
CA LYS A 252 -8.72 -11.45 -17.40
C LYS A 252 -8.13 -10.15 -17.95
N MET A 253 -6.85 -9.87 -17.66
CA MET A 253 -6.15 -8.71 -18.19
C MET A 253 -6.09 -8.75 -19.73
N LEU A 254 -5.73 -9.88 -20.32
CA LEU A 254 -5.64 -10.03 -21.77
C LEU A 254 -6.99 -9.96 -22.49
N LEU A 255 -8.08 -10.33 -21.79
CA LEU A 255 -9.45 -10.15 -22.27
C LEU A 255 -9.95 -8.71 -22.11
N GLY A 256 -9.13 -7.79 -21.60
CA GLY A 256 -9.44 -6.37 -21.50
C GLY A 256 -10.16 -5.96 -20.22
N ASP A 257 -10.17 -6.79 -19.17
CA ASP A 257 -10.73 -6.38 -17.87
C ASP A 257 -9.81 -5.35 -17.19
N PRO A 258 -10.22 -4.08 -17.07
CA PRO A 258 -9.37 -3.01 -16.57
C PRO A 258 -9.06 -3.11 -15.07
N ARG A 259 -9.70 -4.03 -14.36
CA ARG A 259 -9.48 -4.24 -12.92
C ARG A 259 -8.23 -5.05 -12.62
N TYR A 260 -7.68 -5.75 -13.61
CA TYR A 260 -6.58 -6.68 -13.45
C TYR A 260 -5.30 -6.12 -14.05
N PHE A 261 -4.20 -6.29 -13.34
CA PHE A 261 -2.86 -6.02 -13.82
C PHE A 261 -1.89 -7.12 -13.38
N VAL A 262 -1.14 -7.63 -14.33
CA VAL A 262 -0.07 -8.61 -14.09
C VAL A 262 1.23 -8.05 -14.63
N ALA A 263 2.24 -7.96 -13.78
CA ALA A 263 3.63 -7.75 -14.18
C ALA A 263 4.34 -9.10 -14.15
N ASP A 264 4.87 -9.50 -15.30
CA ASP A 264 5.72 -10.67 -15.45
C ASP A 264 7.10 -10.19 -15.92
N LEU A 265 8.02 -9.99 -14.96
CA LEU A 265 9.33 -9.43 -15.20
C LEU A 265 10.40 -10.49 -14.98
N ASN A 266 10.95 -10.99 -16.07
CA ASN A 266 12.07 -11.92 -16.03
C ASN A 266 13.37 -11.21 -15.62
N CYS A 267 14.44 -11.98 -15.40
CA CYS A 267 15.73 -11.46 -15.01
C CYS A 267 16.35 -10.51 -16.06
N ASP A 268 16.09 -10.73 -17.35
CA ASP A 268 16.64 -9.88 -18.42
C ASP A 268 16.06 -8.46 -18.36
N ILE A 269 14.76 -8.33 -18.09
CA ILE A 269 14.12 -7.01 -17.91
C ILE A 269 14.67 -6.31 -16.66
N VAL A 270 14.87 -7.07 -15.58
CA VAL A 270 15.37 -6.52 -14.32
C VAL A 270 16.83 -6.06 -14.42
N ILE A 271 17.68 -6.87 -15.06
CA ILE A 271 19.11 -6.55 -15.24
C ILE A 271 19.31 -5.37 -16.20
N ASN A 272 18.51 -5.31 -17.26
CA ASN A 272 18.61 -4.25 -18.28
C ASN A 272 17.67 -3.07 -18.03
N THR A 273 17.10 -2.95 -16.84
CA THR A 273 16.25 -1.80 -16.51
C THR A 273 17.09 -0.53 -16.51
N THR A 274 16.46 0.56 -16.90
CA THR A 274 17.09 1.87 -17.03
C THR A 274 16.61 2.80 -15.91
N PHE A 275 17.23 3.95 -15.81
CA PHE A 275 16.81 5.05 -14.96
C PHE A 275 16.52 6.28 -15.84
N HIS A 276 15.24 6.66 -15.94
CA HIS A 276 14.77 7.71 -16.85
C HIS A 276 15.22 7.48 -18.30
N GLY A 277 15.14 6.24 -18.77
CA GLY A 277 15.55 5.83 -20.12
C GLY A 277 17.06 5.83 -20.35
N LYS A 278 17.88 5.94 -19.30
CA LYS A 278 19.34 5.85 -19.36
C LYS A 278 19.82 4.57 -18.70
N PRO A 279 20.86 3.89 -19.27
CA PRO A 279 21.45 2.70 -18.67
C PRO A 279 22.01 2.95 -17.28
#